data_69b49d23cc15f63ebf148e2f971e4af6
#
_entry.id   69b49d23cc15f63ebf148e2f971e4af6
#
_cell.length_a   1.000
_cell.length_b   1.000
_cell.length_c   1.000
_cell.angle_alpha   90.00
_cell.angle_beta   90.00
_cell.angle_gamma   90.00
#
_symmetry.space_group_name_H-M   'P 1'
#
loop_
_entity.id
_entity.type
_entity.pdbx_description
1 polymer ?
#
loop_
_entity_poly.entity_id
_entity_poly.type
_entity_poly.pdbx_seq_one_letter_code
_entity_poly.pdbx_strand_id
1 'polypeptide(L)'
;GTARLSLPNSGFLYGTFDYPGNTGDGYVMAYKAGAGLTGMEYARRAMLIKDANIPLLAITLTRGGRLLDIFDHIIMEGQCHDLASMEQAFSEGRGPLRIRLSHLQPDVIEEIEHILFTTERPVQERFFKGRAVDFRKRDIELWPTECQLCGGHGMAGVVVNEKAETGVPGLYAAGDVACVPKQHLTGAFVFGEVAAEQ
;
A
#
# COMPACT_ATOMS: atom_id res chain seq x y z
N GLY A 1 2.60 2.39 -13.14
CA GLY A 1 2.23 2.37 -11.72
C GLY A 1 0.73 2.38 -11.51
N THR A 2 0.29 2.19 -10.29
CA THR A 2 -1.13 2.29 -9.90
C THR A 2 -1.66 3.71 -10.08
N ALA A 3 -2.98 3.84 -10.26
CA ALA A 3 -3.61 5.15 -10.42
C ALA A 3 -4.19 5.66 -9.11
N ARG A 4 -3.96 6.92 -8.80
CA ARG A 4 -4.70 7.66 -7.79
C ARG A 4 -6.15 7.87 -8.26
N LEU A 5 -7.09 7.64 -7.37
CA LEU A 5 -8.52 7.85 -7.65
C LEU A 5 -9.08 9.10 -6.96
N SER A 6 -8.34 9.66 -6.02
CA SER A 6 -8.76 10.88 -5.32
C SER A 6 -8.38 12.13 -6.10
N LEU A 7 -9.23 13.13 -6.02
CA LEU A 7 -8.92 14.44 -6.60
C LEU A 7 -7.78 15.10 -5.80
N PRO A 8 -6.94 15.94 -6.44
CA PRO A 8 -5.80 16.60 -5.80
C PRO A 8 -6.14 17.42 -4.53
N ASN A 9 -7.38 17.86 -4.41
CA ASN A 9 -7.88 18.65 -3.27
C ASN A 9 -8.79 17.86 -2.33
N SER A 10 -8.69 16.54 -2.31
CA SER A 10 -9.59 15.66 -1.53
C SER A 10 -9.43 15.76 -0.01
N GLY A 11 -8.55 16.60 0.50
CA GLY A 11 -8.30 16.76 1.94
C GLY A 11 -7.46 15.65 2.57
N PHE A 12 -6.95 14.72 1.79
CA PHE A 12 -5.99 13.72 2.28
C PHE A 12 -4.62 14.36 2.43
N LEU A 13 -4.37 14.93 3.59
CA LEU A 13 -3.11 15.62 3.93
C LEU A 13 -1.91 14.66 4.06
N TYR A 14 -2.18 13.38 4.19
CA TYR A 14 -1.17 12.37 4.54
C TYR A 14 -0.61 11.63 3.33
N GLY A 15 -1.03 12.02 2.14
CA GLY A 15 -0.43 11.57 0.91
C GLY A 15 -0.91 10.21 0.40
N THR A 16 -0.17 9.68 -0.53
CA THR A 16 -0.43 8.40 -1.18
C THR A 16 0.70 7.42 -0.87
N PHE A 17 0.39 6.13 -0.89
CA PHE A 17 1.38 5.06 -0.75
C PHE A 17 2.39 5.08 -1.92
N ASP A 18 1.88 5.33 -3.11
CA ASP A 18 2.66 5.38 -4.34
C ASP A 18 3.08 6.82 -4.70
N TYR A 19 3.83 6.92 -5.79
CA TYR A 19 4.25 8.23 -6.31
C TYR A 19 3.04 9.10 -6.66
N PRO A 20 2.97 10.35 -6.17
CA PRO A 20 1.80 11.21 -6.38
C PRO A 20 1.50 11.54 -7.84
N GLY A 21 2.48 11.42 -8.72
CA GLY A 21 2.33 11.62 -10.16
C GLY A 21 1.73 10.43 -10.93
N ASN A 22 1.41 9.33 -10.24
CA ASN A 22 0.73 8.19 -10.86
C ASN A 22 -0.74 8.52 -11.06
N THR A 23 -1.07 9.14 -12.18
CA THR A 23 -2.41 9.63 -12.51
C THR A 23 -3.21 8.68 -13.40
N GLY A 24 -2.69 7.48 -13.66
CA GLY A 24 -3.36 6.46 -14.46
C GLY A 24 -3.12 6.58 -15.95
N ASP A 25 -2.09 7.30 -16.37
CA ASP A 25 -1.80 7.54 -17.78
C ASP A 25 -1.68 6.23 -18.57
N GLY A 26 -1.06 5.20 -18.03
CA GLY A 26 -0.93 3.89 -18.66
C GLY A 26 -2.28 3.24 -18.95
N TYR A 27 -3.23 3.33 -18.02
CA TYR A 27 -4.60 2.83 -18.24
C TYR A 27 -5.32 3.62 -19.34
N VAL A 28 -5.18 4.95 -19.31
CA VAL A 28 -5.80 5.83 -20.32
C VAL A 28 -5.20 5.57 -21.70
N MET A 29 -3.90 5.42 -21.80
CA MET A 29 -3.22 5.10 -23.07
C MET A 29 -3.69 3.76 -23.63
N ALA A 30 -3.70 2.71 -22.82
CA ALA A 30 -4.17 1.38 -23.24
C ALA A 30 -5.63 1.40 -23.65
N TYR A 31 -6.50 2.04 -22.88
CA TYR A 31 -7.92 2.20 -23.20
C TYR A 31 -8.15 2.93 -24.53
N LYS A 32 -7.45 4.04 -24.73
CA LYS A 32 -7.54 4.81 -26.00
C LYS A 32 -7.01 4.03 -27.20
N ALA A 33 -6.08 3.13 -27.00
CA ALA A 33 -5.59 2.22 -28.03
C ALA A 33 -6.57 1.06 -28.32
N GLY A 34 -7.61 0.88 -27.52
CA GLY A 34 -8.62 -0.17 -27.69
C GLY A 34 -8.37 -1.40 -26.81
N ALA A 35 -7.41 -1.37 -25.88
CA ALA A 35 -7.19 -2.47 -24.96
C ALA A 35 -8.28 -2.56 -23.88
N GLY A 36 -8.63 -3.79 -23.50
CA GLY A 36 -9.56 -4.04 -22.41
C GLY A 36 -8.96 -3.68 -21.05
N LEU A 37 -9.81 -3.16 -20.16
CA LEU A 37 -9.49 -2.97 -18.76
C LEU A 37 -10.35 -3.89 -17.90
N THR A 38 -9.82 -4.36 -16.78
CA THR A 38 -10.54 -5.22 -15.82
C THR A 38 -10.26 -4.80 -14.39
N GLY A 39 -11.19 -5.13 -13.48
CA GLY A 39 -11.02 -4.89 -12.05
C GLY A 39 -10.95 -3.42 -11.66
N MET A 40 -11.44 -2.50 -12.49
CA MET A 40 -11.33 -1.05 -12.22
C MET A 40 -12.14 -0.60 -11.01
N GLU A 41 -13.04 -1.44 -10.51
CA GLU A 41 -13.78 -1.27 -9.26
C GLU A 41 -12.95 -1.63 -8.01
N TYR A 42 -11.86 -2.37 -8.16
CA TYR A 42 -10.99 -2.76 -7.06
C TYR A 42 -10.08 -1.60 -6.65
N ALA A 43 -10.60 -0.76 -5.80
CA ALA A 43 -9.87 0.34 -5.19
C ALA A 43 -9.70 0.09 -3.69
N ARG A 44 -8.60 0.54 -3.15
CA ARG A 44 -8.33 0.43 -1.71
C ARG A 44 -7.65 1.67 -1.15
N ARG A 45 -7.73 1.79 0.16
CA ARG A 45 -6.87 2.67 0.96
C ARG A 45 -5.86 1.82 1.71
N ALA A 46 -4.66 2.33 1.89
CA ALA A 46 -3.69 1.77 2.82
C ALA A 46 -3.71 2.53 4.14
N MET A 47 -3.27 1.90 5.21
CA MET A 47 -3.00 2.55 6.49
C MET A 47 -1.51 2.78 6.60
N LEU A 48 -1.11 4.03 6.65
CA LEU A 48 0.29 4.43 6.71
C LEU A 48 0.57 5.24 7.97
N ILE A 49 1.84 5.26 8.36
CA ILE A 49 2.28 6.13 9.46
C ILE A 49 2.02 7.58 9.06
N LYS A 50 1.38 8.31 9.94
CA LYS A 50 1.14 9.73 9.78
C LYS A 50 2.43 10.48 9.46
N ASP A 51 2.36 11.37 8.50
CA ASP A 51 3.46 12.23 8.03
C ASP A 51 4.66 11.51 7.42
N ALA A 52 4.67 10.19 7.35
CA ALA A 52 5.80 9.42 6.84
C ALA A 52 5.46 8.55 5.63
N ASN A 53 4.19 8.26 5.40
CA ASN A 53 3.71 7.37 4.32
C ASN A 53 4.38 6.00 4.31
N ILE A 54 4.60 5.41 5.49
CA ILE A 54 5.27 4.13 5.64
C ILE A 54 4.26 3.07 6.03
N PRO A 55 4.22 1.92 5.34
CA PRO A 55 3.43 0.78 5.73
C PRO A 55 4.07 0.10 6.95
N LEU A 56 3.43 0.20 8.10
CA LEU A 56 3.93 -0.42 9.33
C LEU A 56 3.06 -1.60 9.78
N LEU A 57 1.82 -1.66 9.33
CA LEU A 57 0.80 -2.52 9.90
C LEU A 57 1.18 -4.01 9.84
N ALA A 58 1.55 -4.50 8.65
CA ALA A 58 1.90 -5.92 8.47
C ALA A 58 3.12 -6.33 9.31
N ILE A 59 4.16 -5.50 9.28
CA ILE A 59 5.42 -5.78 10.00
C ILE A 59 5.18 -5.89 11.50
N THR A 60 4.32 -5.03 12.05
CA THR A 60 4.08 -4.97 13.49
C THR A 60 3.07 -5.99 13.97
N LEU A 61 1.95 -6.17 13.28
CA LEU A 61 0.90 -7.10 13.71
C LEU A 61 1.38 -8.55 13.71
N THR A 62 2.17 -8.96 12.71
CA THR A 62 2.74 -10.31 12.66
C THR A 62 3.74 -10.61 13.78
N ARG A 63 4.18 -9.56 14.52
CA ARG A 63 5.11 -9.64 15.64
C ARG A 63 4.45 -9.31 16.96
N GLY A 64 3.12 -9.35 17.04
CA GLY A 64 2.36 -9.15 18.26
C GLY A 64 2.03 -7.68 18.58
N GLY A 65 2.23 -6.77 17.63
CA GLY A 65 1.75 -5.40 17.76
C GLY A 65 0.23 -5.34 17.84
N ARG A 66 -0.31 -4.30 18.45
CA ARG A 66 -1.74 -4.08 18.61
C ARG A 66 -2.18 -2.83 17.87
N LEU A 67 -3.22 -2.97 17.04
CA LEU A 67 -3.91 -1.83 16.46
C LEU A 67 -5.04 -1.40 17.37
N LEU A 68 -5.02 -0.14 17.78
CA LEU A 68 -5.95 0.45 18.72
C LEU A 68 -6.73 1.61 18.08
N ASP A 69 -7.96 1.83 18.53
CA ASP A 69 -8.69 3.05 18.26
C ASP A 69 -8.34 4.17 19.25
N ILE A 70 -9.03 5.31 19.12
CA ILE A 70 -8.81 6.48 19.99
C ILE A 70 -9.16 6.22 21.46
N PHE A 71 -9.99 5.21 21.73
CA PHE A 71 -10.44 4.82 23.07
C PHE A 71 -9.63 3.67 23.67
N ASP A 72 -8.50 3.29 23.05
CA ASP A 72 -7.66 2.15 23.42
C ASP A 72 -8.33 0.76 23.24
N HIS A 73 -9.42 0.67 22.49
CA HIS A 73 -9.97 -0.64 22.15
C HIS A 73 -9.09 -1.30 21.08
N ILE A 74 -8.81 -2.58 21.26
CA ILE A 74 -8.05 -3.37 20.28
C ILE A 74 -8.96 -3.64 19.08
N ILE A 75 -8.57 -3.14 17.91
CA ILE A 75 -9.23 -3.41 16.63
C ILE A 75 -8.62 -4.64 16.00
N MET A 76 -7.30 -4.82 16.16
CA MET A 76 -6.57 -5.90 15.51
C MET A 76 -5.34 -6.29 16.30
N GLU A 77 -5.08 -7.60 16.39
CA GLU A 77 -3.91 -8.18 17.02
C GLU A 77 -3.55 -9.49 16.29
N GLY A 78 -2.26 -9.81 16.14
CA GLY A 78 -1.79 -11.00 15.45
C GLY A 78 -1.75 -10.85 13.91
N GLN A 79 -2.04 -11.94 13.20
CA GLN A 79 -1.87 -12.01 11.73
C GLN A 79 -3.08 -11.54 10.91
N CYS A 80 -4.10 -11.03 11.54
CA CYS A 80 -5.33 -10.62 10.85
C CYS A 80 -5.14 -9.26 10.17
N HIS A 81 -5.45 -9.18 8.89
CA HIS A 81 -5.53 -7.95 8.11
C HIS A 81 -6.98 -7.70 7.72
N ASP A 82 -7.76 -7.18 8.62
CA ASP A 82 -9.13 -6.80 8.36
C ASP A 82 -9.24 -5.30 8.07
N LEU A 83 -9.15 -4.97 6.79
CA LEU A 83 -9.32 -3.59 6.33
C LEU A 83 -10.73 -3.06 6.62
N ALA A 84 -11.74 -3.92 6.62
CA ALA A 84 -13.11 -3.51 6.89
C ALA A 84 -13.27 -3.00 8.32
N SER A 85 -12.68 -3.67 9.31
CA SER A 85 -12.70 -3.21 10.70
C SER A 85 -12.00 -1.86 10.89
N MET A 86 -10.93 -1.60 10.14
CA MET A 86 -10.25 -0.29 10.16
C MET A 86 -11.13 0.80 9.54
N GLU A 87 -11.71 0.57 8.38
CA GLU A 87 -12.62 1.50 7.71
C GLU A 87 -13.85 1.78 8.58
N GLN A 88 -14.41 0.76 9.22
CA GLN A 88 -15.50 0.91 10.15
C GLN A 88 -15.12 1.81 11.34
N ALA A 89 -13.96 1.59 11.95
CA ALA A 89 -13.49 2.43 13.05
C ALA A 89 -13.39 3.90 12.66
N PHE A 90 -12.91 4.20 11.45
CA PHE A 90 -12.89 5.57 10.95
C PHE A 90 -14.30 6.14 10.69
N SER A 91 -15.19 5.35 10.09
CA SER A 91 -16.57 5.78 9.81
C SER A 91 -17.37 6.06 11.09
N GLU A 92 -17.06 5.35 12.17
CA GLU A 92 -17.65 5.55 13.49
C GLU A 92 -16.98 6.68 14.31
N GLY A 93 -16.03 7.39 13.73
CA GLY A 93 -15.31 8.48 14.39
C GLY A 93 -14.31 8.02 15.46
N ARG A 94 -13.87 6.76 15.41
CA ARG A 94 -12.90 6.17 16.35
C ARG A 94 -11.43 6.31 15.90
N GLY A 95 -11.18 7.08 14.83
CA GLY A 95 -9.82 7.46 14.41
C GLY A 95 -9.25 8.62 15.25
N PRO A 96 -7.93 8.87 15.21
CA PRO A 96 -6.93 8.10 14.48
C PRO A 96 -6.67 6.72 15.07
N LEU A 97 -6.27 5.77 14.23
CA LEU A 97 -5.82 4.47 14.71
C LEU A 97 -4.35 4.55 15.14
N ARG A 98 -3.93 3.69 16.06
CA ARG A 98 -2.58 3.70 16.62
C ARG A 98 -2.03 2.30 16.73
N ILE A 99 -0.77 2.10 16.36
CA ILE A 99 -0.06 0.87 16.67
C ILE A 99 0.68 1.03 17.99
N ARG A 100 0.43 0.11 18.91
CA ARG A 100 1.14 -0.02 20.19
C ARG A 100 2.12 -1.16 20.13
N LEU A 101 3.39 -0.86 20.44
CA LEU A 101 4.47 -1.84 20.51
C LEU A 101 5.09 -1.90 21.92
N SER A 102 4.78 -0.94 22.81
CA SER A 102 5.40 -0.80 24.14
C SER A 102 5.21 -2.00 25.07
N HIS A 103 4.29 -2.92 24.76
CA HIS A 103 4.08 -4.16 25.49
C HIS A 103 4.95 -5.32 25.01
N LEU A 104 5.64 -5.16 23.88
CA LEU A 104 6.51 -6.17 23.30
C LEU A 104 7.88 -6.18 24.02
N GLN A 105 8.57 -7.30 23.90
CA GLN A 105 9.95 -7.40 24.38
C GLN A 105 10.87 -6.48 23.53
N PRO A 106 11.93 -5.93 24.12
CA PRO A 106 12.82 -4.99 23.44
C PRO A 106 13.45 -5.53 22.14
N ASP A 107 13.81 -6.81 22.12
CA ASP A 107 14.40 -7.50 20.97
C ASP A 107 13.43 -7.60 19.78
N VAL A 108 12.14 -7.80 20.06
CA VAL A 108 11.08 -7.80 19.00
C VAL A 108 10.95 -6.41 18.39
N ILE A 109 11.01 -5.36 19.22
CA ILE A 109 10.95 -3.99 18.71
C ILE A 109 12.18 -3.67 17.88
N GLU A 110 13.37 -4.12 18.29
CA GLU A 110 14.61 -3.98 17.53
C GLU A 110 14.55 -4.70 16.18
N GLU A 111 13.93 -5.88 16.12
CA GLU A 111 13.68 -6.58 14.85
C GLU A 111 12.76 -5.77 13.93
N ILE A 112 11.66 -5.21 14.45
CA ILE A 112 10.75 -4.36 13.69
C ILE A 112 11.50 -3.13 13.14
N GLU A 113 12.28 -2.45 13.99
CA GLU A 113 13.09 -1.30 13.58
C GLU A 113 14.12 -1.69 12.53
N HIS A 114 14.78 -2.81 12.69
CA HIS A 114 15.75 -3.31 11.72
C HIS A 114 15.12 -3.53 10.36
N ILE A 115 14.01 -4.25 10.28
CA ILE A 115 13.30 -4.49 9.00
C ILE A 115 12.86 -3.17 8.37
N LEU A 116 12.26 -2.29 9.17
CA LEU A 116 11.74 -1.02 8.69
C LEU A 116 12.85 -0.12 8.11
N PHE A 117 13.97 -0.03 8.81
CA PHE A 117 15.04 0.92 8.48
C PHE A 117 16.18 0.35 7.62
N THR A 118 16.23 -0.94 7.41
CA THR A 118 17.25 -1.52 6.51
C THR A 118 16.67 -2.03 5.21
N THR A 119 15.46 -2.58 5.25
CA THR A 119 14.84 -3.25 4.08
C THR A 119 13.75 -2.40 3.46
N GLU A 120 12.78 -1.98 4.26
CA GLU A 120 11.58 -1.33 3.74
C GLU A 120 11.82 0.14 3.38
N ARG A 121 12.35 0.92 4.33
CA ARG A 121 12.49 2.38 4.17
C ARG A 121 13.75 2.93 4.84
N PRO A 122 14.95 2.60 4.36
CA PRO A 122 16.21 3.02 5.00
C PRO A 122 16.36 4.53 5.18
N VAL A 123 15.85 5.29 4.22
CA VAL A 123 15.93 6.76 4.24
C VAL A 123 15.07 7.40 5.33
N GLN A 124 14.13 6.67 5.87
CA GLN A 124 13.17 7.19 6.87
C GLN A 124 13.69 7.10 8.31
N GLU A 125 14.79 6.42 8.55
CA GLU A 125 15.39 6.34 9.90
C GLU A 125 15.69 7.73 10.46
N ARG A 126 16.24 8.62 9.63
CA ARG A 126 16.55 10.01 10.03
C ARG A 126 15.27 10.79 10.37
N PHE A 127 14.18 10.54 9.65
CA PHE A 127 12.89 11.17 9.90
C PHE A 127 12.36 10.80 11.29
N PHE A 128 12.38 9.52 11.65
CA PHE A 128 11.93 9.06 12.97
C PHE A 128 12.83 9.56 14.10
N LYS A 129 14.15 9.48 13.92
CA LYS A 129 15.12 10.01 14.88
C LYS A 129 14.97 11.50 15.10
N GLY A 130 14.78 12.27 14.03
CA GLY A 130 14.59 13.72 14.11
C GLY A 130 13.30 14.16 14.80
N ARG A 131 12.29 13.27 14.87
CA ARG A 131 11.02 13.50 15.56
C ARG A 131 10.93 12.84 16.93
N ALA A 132 12.02 12.28 17.42
CA ALA A 132 12.10 11.53 18.68
C ALA A 132 11.00 10.47 18.83
N VAL A 133 10.69 9.77 17.73
CA VAL A 133 9.75 8.64 17.75
C VAL A 133 10.49 7.43 18.27
N ASP A 134 10.10 6.98 19.45
CA ASP A 134 10.60 5.76 20.11
C ASP A 134 9.42 4.79 20.19
N PHE A 135 9.48 3.70 19.47
CA PHE A 135 8.42 2.67 19.40
C PHE A 135 8.19 1.96 20.74
N ARG A 136 9.12 2.08 21.69
CA ARG A 136 9.01 1.53 23.04
C ARG A 136 8.16 2.39 23.95
N LYS A 137 8.02 3.69 23.62
CA LYS A 137 7.42 4.69 24.52
C LYS A 137 6.16 5.32 23.95
N ARG A 138 5.99 5.27 22.64
CA ARG A 138 4.95 6.03 21.97
C ARG A 138 4.20 5.17 20.97
N ASP A 139 2.88 5.21 21.04
CA ASP A 139 2.02 4.65 20.01
C ASP A 139 2.23 5.40 18.68
N ILE A 140 2.15 4.69 17.58
CA ILE A 140 2.39 5.21 16.24
C ILE A 140 1.05 5.44 15.58
N GLU A 141 0.75 6.70 15.29
CA GLU A 141 -0.50 7.09 14.65
C GLU A 141 -0.53 6.68 13.18
N LEU A 142 -1.64 6.05 12.78
CA LEU A 142 -1.90 5.63 11.42
C LEU A 142 -3.07 6.42 10.83
N TRP A 143 -2.94 6.72 9.54
CA TRP A 143 -3.96 7.39 8.77
C TRP A 143 -4.24 6.64 7.47
N PRO A 144 -5.50 6.67 6.97
CA PRO A 144 -5.81 6.14 5.67
C PRO A 144 -5.19 7.01 4.57
N THR A 145 -4.70 6.35 3.53
CA THR A 145 -4.32 7.04 2.29
C THR A 145 -5.55 7.41 1.48
N GLU A 146 -5.34 8.17 0.42
CA GLU A 146 -6.34 8.27 -0.63
C GLU A 146 -6.60 6.91 -1.31
N CYS A 147 -7.76 6.78 -1.95
CA CYS A 147 -8.09 5.62 -2.76
C CYS A 147 -7.16 5.50 -3.98
N GLN A 148 -6.75 4.28 -4.24
CA GLN A 148 -5.97 3.94 -5.44
C GLN A 148 -6.44 2.59 -6.01
N LEU A 149 -6.26 2.39 -7.30
CA LEU A 149 -6.52 1.10 -7.93
C LEU A 149 -5.57 0.02 -7.40
N CYS A 150 -6.06 -1.20 -7.30
CA CYS A 150 -5.25 -2.35 -6.85
C CYS A 150 -4.41 -2.97 -7.99
N GLY A 151 -3.87 -2.17 -8.91
CA GLY A 151 -3.02 -2.62 -10.01
C GLY A 151 -1.80 -3.40 -9.52
N GLY A 152 -1.02 -2.83 -8.60
CA GLY A 152 0.13 -3.49 -8.01
C GLY A 152 -0.16 -4.78 -7.22
N HIS A 153 -1.43 -5.20 -7.13
CA HIS A 153 -1.87 -6.44 -6.49
C HIS A 153 -2.48 -7.43 -7.48
N GLY A 154 -2.43 -7.14 -8.78
CA GLY A 154 -2.97 -7.99 -9.83
C GLY A 154 -4.50 -8.06 -9.86
N MET A 155 -5.20 -7.11 -9.24
CA MET A 155 -6.66 -7.10 -9.16
C MET A 155 -7.31 -6.17 -10.18
N ALA A 156 -6.57 -5.20 -10.68
CA ALA A 156 -7.05 -4.21 -11.66
C ALA A 156 -5.98 -3.91 -12.69
N GLY A 157 -6.36 -3.62 -13.90
CA GLY A 157 -5.43 -3.20 -14.94
C GLY A 157 -5.84 -3.56 -16.36
N VAL A 158 -4.90 -3.40 -17.26
CA VAL A 158 -5.03 -3.80 -18.66
C VAL A 158 -5.10 -5.33 -18.73
N VAL A 159 -6.08 -5.84 -19.48
CA VAL A 159 -6.22 -7.28 -19.73
C VAL A 159 -5.07 -7.73 -20.63
N VAL A 160 -4.33 -8.74 -20.19
CA VAL A 160 -3.27 -9.38 -20.96
C VAL A 160 -3.37 -10.89 -20.88
N ASN A 161 -2.80 -11.58 -21.88
CA ASN A 161 -2.63 -13.02 -21.86
C ASN A 161 -1.29 -13.41 -21.21
N GLU A 162 -0.95 -14.71 -21.23
CA GLU A 162 0.30 -15.24 -20.69
C GLU A 162 1.57 -14.74 -21.39
N LYS A 163 1.43 -14.11 -22.56
CA LYS A 163 2.50 -13.46 -23.33
C LYS A 163 2.59 -11.97 -23.12
N ALA A 164 1.87 -11.43 -22.13
CA ALA A 164 1.73 -10.01 -21.88
C ALA A 164 1.08 -9.21 -23.04
N GLU A 165 0.49 -9.91 -24.03
CA GLU A 165 -0.21 -9.27 -25.16
C GLU A 165 -1.59 -8.75 -24.69
N THR A 166 -1.93 -7.55 -25.11
CA THR A 166 -3.31 -7.03 -24.97
C THR A 166 -4.18 -7.52 -26.14
N GLY A 167 -5.47 -7.17 -26.14
CA GLY A 167 -6.33 -7.41 -27.30
C GLY A 167 -6.00 -6.55 -28.54
N VAL A 168 -5.01 -5.69 -28.48
CA VAL A 168 -4.57 -4.81 -29.55
C VAL A 168 -3.26 -5.32 -30.12
N PRO A 169 -3.17 -5.67 -31.41
CA PRO A 169 -1.95 -6.17 -32.02
C PRO A 169 -0.74 -5.23 -31.82
N GLY A 170 0.37 -5.78 -31.31
CA GLY A 170 1.60 -5.04 -31.07
C GLY A 170 1.59 -4.19 -29.81
N LEU A 171 0.54 -4.27 -28.98
CA LEU A 171 0.46 -3.59 -27.69
C LEU A 171 0.59 -4.61 -26.55
N TYR A 172 1.59 -4.41 -25.72
CA TYR A 172 1.89 -5.23 -24.54
C TYR A 172 1.73 -4.41 -23.25
N ALA A 173 1.44 -5.08 -22.14
CA ALA A 173 1.37 -4.42 -20.85
C ALA A 173 1.98 -5.31 -19.75
N ALA A 174 2.78 -4.69 -18.88
CA ALA A 174 3.42 -5.35 -17.74
C ALA A 174 3.52 -4.39 -16.56
N GLY A 175 3.81 -4.92 -15.37
CA GLY A 175 3.86 -4.15 -14.14
C GLY A 175 2.47 -3.74 -13.64
N ASP A 176 2.40 -2.72 -12.78
CA ASP A 176 1.17 -2.29 -12.10
C ASP A 176 0.04 -1.87 -13.04
N VAL A 177 0.34 -1.60 -14.29
CA VAL A 177 -0.67 -1.25 -15.29
C VAL A 177 -1.43 -2.45 -15.82
N ALA A 178 -0.86 -3.65 -15.73
CA ALA A 178 -1.45 -4.90 -16.22
C ALA A 178 -2.12 -5.69 -15.09
N CYS A 179 -3.23 -6.34 -15.39
CA CYS A 179 -3.88 -7.26 -14.47
C CYS A 179 -3.25 -8.65 -14.59
N VAL A 180 -2.16 -8.90 -13.86
CA VAL A 180 -1.45 -10.18 -13.86
C VAL A 180 -1.33 -10.74 -12.45
N PRO A 181 -1.32 -12.10 -12.29
CA PRO A 181 -1.20 -12.72 -10.99
C PRO A 181 0.10 -12.36 -10.26
N LYS A 182 0.07 -12.35 -8.93
CA LYS A 182 1.24 -12.12 -8.07
C LYS A 182 2.05 -10.89 -8.46
N GLN A 183 1.36 -9.80 -8.69
CA GLN A 183 1.96 -8.50 -8.98
C GLN A 183 3.07 -8.13 -7.98
N HIS A 184 3.32 -6.89 -7.79
CA HIS A 184 4.52 -6.32 -7.18
C HIS A 184 5.74 -6.52 -8.11
N LEU A 185 6.91 -6.44 -7.55
CA LEU A 185 8.15 -6.54 -8.33
C LEU A 185 8.27 -7.85 -9.09
N THR A 186 7.89 -8.97 -8.49
CA THR A 186 8.02 -10.29 -9.13
C THR A 186 7.19 -10.38 -10.40
N GLY A 187 5.90 -10.04 -10.34
CA GLY A 187 5.04 -10.05 -11.53
C GLY A 187 5.47 -9.02 -12.57
N ALA A 188 5.93 -7.84 -12.13
CA ALA A 188 6.42 -6.81 -13.03
C ALA A 188 7.67 -7.26 -13.81
N PHE A 189 8.62 -7.90 -13.16
CA PHE A 189 9.82 -8.43 -13.82
C PHE A 189 9.49 -9.55 -14.79
N VAL A 190 8.74 -10.56 -14.35
CA VAL A 190 8.39 -11.71 -15.17
C VAL A 190 7.62 -11.28 -16.43
N PHE A 191 6.56 -10.50 -16.26
CA PHE A 191 5.77 -10.06 -17.42
C PHE A 191 6.48 -9.00 -18.27
N GLY A 192 7.40 -8.23 -17.68
CA GLY A 192 8.27 -7.33 -18.44
C GLY A 192 9.23 -8.08 -19.36
N GLU A 193 9.83 -9.17 -18.87
CA GLU A 193 10.68 -10.06 -19.65
C GLU A 193 9.88 -10.76 -20.75
N VAL A 194 8.74 -11.36 -20.40
CA VAL A 194 7.84 -12.01 -21.36
C VAL A 194 7.42 -11.04 -22.47
N ALA A 195 7.07 -9.79 -22.15
CA ALA A 195 6.70 -8.79 -23.15
C ALA A 195 7.88 -8.40 -24.07
N ALA A 196 9.11 -8.42 -23.55
CA ALA A 196 10.30 -8.06 -24.32
C ALA A 196 10.75 -9.16 -25.30
N GLU A 197 10.32 -10.40 -25.09
CA GLU A 197 10.62 -11.55 -25.95
C GLU A 197 9.68 -11.70 -27.14
N GLN A 198 8.54 -10.92 -27.19
CA GLN A 198 7.57 -10.96 -28.28
C GLN A 198 7.97 -10.04 -29.42
#